data_9b663480f5e8e337c62a41274d00afd4
#
_entry.id   9b663480f5e8e337c62a41274d00afd4
#
_cell.length_a   1.000
_cell.length_b   1.000
_cell.length_c   1.000
_cell.angle_alpha   90.00
_cell.angle_beta   90.00
_cell.angle_gamma   90.00
#
_symmetry.space_group_name_H-M   'P 1'
#
loop_
_entity.id
_entity.type
_entity.pdbx_description
1 polymer ?
#
loop_
_entity_poly.entity_id
_entity_poly.type
_entity_poly.pdbx_seq_one_letter_code
_entity_poly.pdbx_strand_id
1 'polypeptide(L)'
;MKLSLVLSAVVAAACVVAKPVKHYPPENRKHVKAQSSHAQPEKMPGNLDTYSELAAFAEQTYCKHSPVGMHLGTGKLLYRYGDGDKEQRIDFWHSKKSGIVVVWEGTNQESLMSIGHNVDFILVDANRTLFQQADKGTKVFEGYQKAYAKTASLVEHKVLEYQHKFNESRVTITGDSEGAGIAIMSIFHLDRVVKGGLHLVFMFGPPRVGNVEFANSVDRVFKDRYYYVANGDDIVVHVPPREFGYQHPSGQVWVEPPNSTHYKYYPGQENVHGAN
;
A
#
# COMPACT_ATOMS: atom_id res chain seq x y z
N MET A 1 8.61 8.31 20.08
CA MET A 1 7.65 9.10 19.31
C MET A 1 6.37 8.30 19.27
N LYS A 2 5.24 8.90 19.58
CA LYS A 2 3.94 8.19 19.64
C LYS A 2 3.39 8.07 18.20
N LEU A 3 2.75 6.96 17.87
CA LEU A 3 2.12 6.68 16.56
C LEU A 3 1.25 7.86 16.05
N SER A 4 0.59 8.57 16.97
CA SER A 4 -0.25 9.73 16.67
C SER A 4 0.50 10.93 16.03
N LEU A 5 1.79 11.10 16.30
CA LEU A 5 2.58 12.19 15.70
C LEU A 5 3.05 11.83 14.28
N VAL A 6 3.32 10.56 14.03
CA VAL A 6 3.78 10.08 12.72
C VAL A 6 2.62 9.96 11.72
N LEU A 7 1.45 9.47 12.17
CA LEU A 7 0.25 9.44 11.34
C LEU A 7 -0.30 10.85 11.02
N SER A 8 -0.15 11.83 11.93
CA SER A 8 -0.64 13.19 11.72
C SER A 8 0.08 13.95 10.61
N ALA A 9 1.34 13.60 10.32
CA ALA A 9 2.11 14.25 9.26
C ALA A 9 1.77 13.71 7.86
N VAL A 10 1.34 12.44 7.78
CA VAL A 10 1.01 11.77 6.51
C VAL A 10 -0.41 12.10 6.03
N VAL A 11 -1.30 12.55 6.90
CA VAL A 11 -2.76 12.69 6.60
C VAL A 11 -3.27 14.13 6.68
N ALA A 12 -2.43 15.15 6.79
CA ALA A 12 -2.88 16.54 6.79
C ALA A 12 -3.29 17.04 5.39
N ALA A 13 -4.16 16.31 4.67
CA ALA A 13 -4.77 16.85 3.46
C ALA A 13 -6.12 16.25 3.11
N ALA A 14 -7.03 17.16 2.88
CA ALA A 14 -8.22 17.10 2.06
C ALA A 14 -9.56 16.88 2.76
N CYS A 15 -10.07 17.94 3.35
CA CYS A 15 -11.49 18.26 3.20
C CYS A 15 -11.67 19.04 1.91
N VAL A 16 -12.03 18.40 0.81
CA VAL A 16 -12.55 19.07 -0.39
C VAL A 16 -13.80 18.37 -0.88
N VAL A 17 -14.87 19.15 -0.94
CA VAL A 17 -16.18 18.75 -1.45
C VAL A 17 -16.03 18.26 -2.89
N ALA A 18 -16.28 17.00 -3.14
CA ALA A 18 -16.24 16.38 -4.46
C ALA A 18 -17.33 16.97 -5.37
N LYS A 19 -16.93 17.50 -6.53
CA LYS A 19 -17.86 17.79 -7.64
C LYS A 19 -18.19 16.49 -8.37
N PRO A 20 -19.39 16.33 -8.96
CA PRO A 20 -19.81 15.06 -9.56
C PRO A 20 -18.93 14.67 -10.75
N VAL A 21 -18.46 13.43 -10.72
CA VAL A 21 -17.65 12.78 -11.77
C VAL A 21 -18.46 12.63 -13.06
N LYS A 22 -17.86 12.92 -14.20
CA LYS A 22 -18.44 12.70 -15.53
C LYS A 22 -18.80 11.21 -15.74
N HIS A 23 -20.01 10.99 -16.25
CA HIS A 23 -20.56 9.68 -16.60
C HIS A 23 -19.66 8.93 -17.59
N TYR A 24 -19.18 7.74 -17.20
CA TYR A 24 -18.62 6.74 -18.09
C TYR A 24 -19.73 5.82 -18.63
N PRO A 25 -19.70 5.41 -19.91
CA PRO A 25 -20.73 4.56 -20.48
C PRO A 25 -20.70 3.14 -19.87
N PRO A 26 -21.88 2.51 -19.66
CA PRO A 26 -21.99 1.20 -19.05
C PRO A 26 -21.85 0.09 -20.09
N GLU A 27 -20.64 -0.23 -20.53
CA GLU A 27 -20.43 -1.41 -21.36
C GLU A 27 -19.68 -2.50 -20.59
N ASN A 28 -20.40 -3.65 -20.41
CA ASN A 28 -19.92 -4.94 -19.86
C ASN A 28 -19.67 -5.04 -18.34
N ARG A 29 -20.52 -4.50 -17.50
CA ARG A 29 -20.56 -4.86 -16.08
C ARG A 29 -21.23 -6.21 -15.88
N LYS A 30 -20.49 -7.31 -15.93
CA LYS A 30 -20.88 -8.50 -15.17
C LYS A 30 -20.71 -8.12 -13.71
N HIS A 31 -21.81 -7.92 -13.00
CA HIS A 31 -21.82 -7.66 -11.57
C HIS A 31 -21.26 -8.89 -10.82
N VAL A 32 -19.94 -8.92 -10.62
CA VAL A 32 -19.38 -9.71 -9.54
C VAL A 32 -19.86 -9.00 -8.27
N LYS A 33 -20.68 -9.67 -7.46
CA LYS A 33 -21.17 -9.08 -6.21
C LYS A 33 -19.96 -8.76 -5.36
N ALA A 34 -19.71 -7.46 -5.13
CA ALA A 34 -18.72 -7.00 -4.20
C ALA A 34 -18.97 -7.66 -2.84
N GLN A 35 -17.95 -8.31 -2.30
CA GLN A 35 -18.04 -8.96 -1.00
C GLN A 35 -17.80 -7.91 0.09
N SER A 36 -18.54 -7.98 1.19
CA SER A 36 -18.32 -7.17 2.38
C SER A 36 -18.33 -8.08 3.60
N SER A 37 -17.38 -7.87 4.49
CA SER A 37 -17.33 -8.56 5.78
C SER A 37 -18.22 -7.89 6.81
N HIS A 38 -18.87 -8.70 7.65
CA HIS A 38 -19.63 -8.26 8.82
C HIS A 38 -18.94 -8.71 10.13
N ALA A 39 -17.70 -9.13 10.07
CA ALA A 39 -16.94 -9.54 11.25
C ALA A 39 -16.75 -8.35 12.22
N GLN A 40 -16.82 -8.66 13.51
CA GLN A 40 -16.63 -7.63 14.54
C GLN A 40 -15.17 -7.17 14.57
N PRO A 41 -14.90 -5.89 14.94
CA PRO A 41 -13.55 -5.38 15.07
C PRO A 41 -12.78 -6.09 16.19
N GLU A 42 -11.50 -6.32 15.94
CA GLU A 42 -10.59 -7.04 16.82
C GLU A 42 -9.39 -6.18 17.24
N LYS A 43 -8.60 -6.69 18.18
CA LYS A 43 -7.29 -6.12 18.47
C LYS A 43 -6.37 -6.33 17.27
N MET A 44 -5.66 -5.27 16.87
CA MET A 44 -4.68 -5.37 15.80
C MET A 44 -3.61 -6.42 16.13
N PRO A 45 -3.33 -7.37 15.23
CA PRO A 45 -2.24 -8.32 15.40
C PRO A 45 -0.87 -7.65 15.27
N GLY A 46 0.18 -8.27 15.83
CA GLY A 46 1.57 -7.84 15.68
C GLY A 46 2.03 -6.77 16.68
N ASN A 47 3.06 -6.02 16.30
CA ASN A 47 3.78 -5.12 17.20
C ASN A 47 3.67 -3.65 16.73
N LEU A 48 3.06 -2.80 17.56
CA LEU A 48 2.86 -1.39 17.29
C LEU A 48 4.18 -0.63 17.04
N ASP A 49 5.26 -0.98 17.74
CA ASP A 49 6.56 -0.34 17.54
C ASP A 49 7.14 -0.61 16.14
N THR A 50 6.85 -1.80 15.58
CA THR A 50 7.21 -2.14 14.21
C THR A 50 6.42 -1.28 13.22
N TYR A 51 5.13 -1.16 13.41
CA TYR A 51 4.26 -0.37 12.53
C TYR A 51 4.57 1.13 12.60
N SER A 52 4.90 1.64 13.78
CA SER A 52 5.36 3.03 13.96
C SER A 52 6.67 3.31 13.23
N GLU A 53 7.59 2.34 13.21
CA GLU A 53 8.84 2.47 12.46
C GLU A 53 8.59 2.46 10.95
N LEU A 54 7.68 1.61 10.44
CA LEU A 54 7.29 1.59 9.02
C LEU A 54 6.64 2.90 8.60
N ALA A 55 5.78 3.48 9.44
CA ALA A 55 5.20 4.80 9.20
C ALA A 55 6.27 5.90 9.12
N ALA A 56 7.27 5.85 10.02
CA ALA A 56 8.39 6.80 9.97
C ALA A 56 9.23 6.65 8.70
N PHE A 57 9.42 5.43 8.19
CA PHE A 57 10.09 5.23 6.90
C PHE A 57 9.27 5.75 5.73
N ALA A 58 7.94 5.57 5.75
CA ALA A 58 7.06 6.13 4.73
C ALA A 58 7.11 7.67 4.73
N GLU A 59 7.02 8.32 5.90
CA GLU A 59 7.17 9.76 6.05
C GLU A 59 8.55 10.25 5.55
N GLN A 60 9.61 9.49 5.82
CA GLN A 60 10.98 9.86 5.44
C GLN A 60 11.19 9.90 3.92
N THR A 61 10.37 9.20 3.14
CA THR A 61 10.46 9.26 1.66
C THR A 61 10.23 10.68 1.13
N TYR A 62 9.36 11.48 1.76
CA TYR A 62 9.08 12.87 1.37
C TYR A 62 10.24 13.84 1.66
N CYS A 63 11.22 13.43 2.47
CA CYS A 63 12.38 14.26 2.78
C CYS A 63 13.40 14.20 1.64
N LYS A 64 13.47 15.24 0.80
CA LYS A 64 14.33 15.29 -0.41
C LYS A 64 15.83 15.07 -0.15
N HIS A 65 16.32 15.48 1.01
CA HIS A 65 17.75 15.52 1.34
C HIS A 65 18.21 14.46 2.35
N SER A 66 17.50 13.35 2.45
CA SER A 66 17.87 12.24 3.33
C SER A 66 19.12 11.52 2.78
N PRO A 67 20.26 11.57 3.49
CA PRO A 67 21.49 10.92 2.99
C PRO A 67 21.39 9.39 3.15
N VAL A 68 21.85 8.65 2.14
CA VAL A 68 22.09 7.21 2.29
C VAL A 68 23.05 6.98 3.45
N GLY A 69 22.75 5.99 4.29
CA GLY A 69 23.48 5.72 5.52
C GLY A 69 22.86 6.34 6.77
N MET A 70 21.88 7.25 6.66
CA MET A 70 21.17 7.79 7.83
C MET A 70 20.45 6.69 8.62
N HIS A 71 20.25 6.97 9.90
CA HIS A 71 19.50 6.10 10.80
C HIS A 71 18.19 6.74 11.20
N LEU A 72 17.11 5.93 11.24
CA LEU A 72 15.81 6.31 11.75
C LEU A 72 15.23 5.11 12.53
N GLY A 73 14.91 5.29 13.81
CA GLY A 73 14.54 4.17 14.67
C GLY A 73 15.66 3.11 14.72
N THR A 74 15.34 1.87 14.39
CA THR A 74 16.32 0.78 14.29
C THR A 74 16.82 0.55 12.86
N GLY A 75 16.32 1.34 11.90
CA GLY A 75 16.63 1.21 10.49
C GLY A 75 17.80 2.08 10.04
N LYS A 76 18.47 1.61 8.99
CA LYS A 76 19.50 2.33 8.24
C LYS A 76 19.09 2.42 6.78
N LEU A 77 19.07 3.62 6.19
CA LEU A 77 18.80 3.83 4.76
C LEU A 77 19.97 3.28 3.94
N LEU A 78 19.71 2.28 3.11
CA LEU A 78 20.71 1.59 2.32
C LEU A 78 20.86 2.17 0.92
N TYR A 79 19.71 2.53 0.32
CA TYR A 79 19.65 3.02 -1.05
C TYR A 79 18.37 3.84 -1.23
N ARG A 80 18.43 4.82 -2.11
CA ARG A 80 17.31 5.67 -2.51
C ARG A 80 17.28 5.76 -4.02
N TYR A 81 16.18 5.40 -4.64
CA TYR A 81 15.91 5.58 -6.06
C TYR A 81 14.91 6.72 -6.25
N GLY A 82 15.01 7.40 -7.39
CA GLY A 82 14.08 8.45 -7.81
C GLY A 82 14.24 9.77 -7.03
N ASP A 83 13.71 10.82 -7.61
CA ASP A 83 13.76 12.18 -7.05
C ASP A 83 12.48 12.60 -6.32
N GLY A 84 11.41 11.79 -6.43
CA GLY A 84 10.09 12.06 -5.85
C GLY A 84 9.32 13.17 -6.59
N ASP A 85 9.73 13.48 -7.81
CA ASP A 85 9.09 14.49 -8.68
C ASP A 85 8.84 13.91 -10.09
N LYS A 86 9.90 13.61 -10.83
CA LYS A 86 9.84 12.98 -12.17
C LYS A 86 9.85 11.46 -12.10
N GLU A 87 10.55 10.92 -11.14
CA GLU A 87 10.65 9.49 -10.89
C GLU A 87 10.20 9.16 -9.47
N GLN A 88 9.33 8.17 -9.35
CA GLN A 88 8.84 7.63 -8.09
C GLN A 88 10.00 7.35 -7.15
N ARG A 89 9.98 7.92 -5.94
CA ARG A 89 10.98 7.60 -4.92
C ARG A 89 10.72 6.26 -4.30
N ILE A 90 11.80 5.46 -4.20
CA ILE A 90 11.78 4.17 -3.54
C ILE A 90 12.98 4.11 -2.60
N ASP A 91 12.74 3.95 -1.31
CA ASP A 91 13.75 3.81 -0.28
C ASP A 91 13.92 2.36 0.16
N PHE A 92 15.17 1.96 0.35
CA PHE A 92 15.53 0.63 0.86
C PHE A 92 16.19 0.79 2.22
N TRP A 93 15.60 0.19 3.23
CA TRP A 93 16.09 0.22 4.60
C TRP A 93 16.50 -1.16 5.08
N HIS A 94 17.43 -1.22 6.04
CA HIS A 94 17.67 -2.41 6.86
C HIS A 94 17.30 -2.09 8.30
N SER A 95 16.26 -2.73 8.80
CA SER A 95 15.72 -2.55 10.14
C SER A 95 15.90 -3.81 10.98
N LYS A 96 16.26 -3.65 12.26
CA LYS A 96 16.31 -4.76 13.20
C LYS A 96 14.93 -5.38 13.45
N LYS A 97 13.84 -4.60 13.31
CA LYS A 97 12.46 -5.04 13.54
C LYS A 97 11.87 -5.72 12.31
N SER A 98 12.10 -5.16 11.12
CA SER A 98 11.35 -5.48 9.90
C SER A 98 12.21 -6.12 8.79
N GLY A 99 13.52 -6.30 9.00
CA GLY A 99 14.44 -6.83 8.01
C GLY A 99 14.75 -5.81 6.89
N ILE A 100 14.77 -6.27 5.65
CA ILE A 100 14.88 -5.37 4.49
C ILE A 100 13.51 -4.76 4.25
N VAL A 101 13.41 -3.44 4.28
CA VAL A 101 12.17 -2.71 4.06
C VAL A 101 12.26 -1.93 2.75
N VAL A 102 11.31 -2.14 1.86
CA VAL A 102 11.16 -1.35 0.64
C VAL A 102 9.96 -0.44 0.80
N VAL A 103 10.18 0.85 0.54
CA VAL A 103 9.21 1.90 0.82
C VAL A 103 8.98 2.75 -0.42
N TRP A 104 7.73 2.87 -0.87
CA TRP A 104 7.36 3.78 -1.96
C TRP A 104 6.78 5.08 -1.41
N GLU A 105 7.30 6.20 -1.91
CA GLU A 105 6.77 7.54 -1.62
C GLU A 105 5.37 7.70 -2.22
N GLY A 106 4.48 8.36 -1.50
CA GLY A 106 3.20 8.81 -2.04
C GLY A 106 3.35 10.04 -2.94
N THR A 107 2.24 10.48 -3.47
CA THR A 107 2.15 11.72 -4.26
C THR A 107 2.02 12.92 -3.33
N ASN A 108 2.58 14.07 -3.73
CA ASN A 108 2.37 15.30 -2.99
C ASN A 108 0.88 15.72 -3.02
N GLN A 109 0.46 16.47 -1.99
CA GLN A 109 -0.96 16.82 -1.75
C GLN A 109 -1.62 17.55 -2.92
N GLU A 110 -0.89 18.41 -3.63
CA GLU A 110 -1.43 19.17 -4.78
C GLU A 110 -1.79 18.25 -5.95
N SER A 111 -0.96 17.22 -6.16
CA SER A 111 -1.20 16.22 -7.21
C SER A 111 -2.31 15.24 -6.84
N LEU A 112 -2.46 14.85 -5.55
CA LEU A 112 -3.57 14.01 -5.09
C LEU A 112 -4.95 14.62 -5.38
N MET A 113 -5.07 15.93 -5.23
CA MET A 113 -6.30 16.68 -5.56
C MET A 113 -6.63 16.62 -7.05
N SER A 114 -5.61 16.58 -7.92
CA SER A 114 -5.79 16.45 -9.36
C SER A 114 -6.13 15.02 -9.81
N ILE A 115 -5.67 14.01 -9.09
CA ILE A 115 -5.93 12.58 -9.38
C ILE A 115 -7.43 12.27 -9.27
N GLY A 116 -8.13 12.81 -8.28
CA GLY A 116 -9.57 12.61 -8.10
C GLY A 116 -10.44 13.15 -9.24
N HIS A 117 -9.89 14.04 -10.07
CA HIS A 117 -10.64 14.71 -11.14
C HIS A 117 -10.29 14.25 -12.57
N ASN A 118 -9.12 13.65 -12.80
CA ASN A 118 -8.58 13.41 -14.14
C ASN A 118 -8.05 12.01 -14.39
N VAL A 119 -8.14 11.07 -13.45
CA VAL A 119 -7.61 9.71 -13.63
C VAL A 119 -8.71 8.78 -14.12
N ASP A 120 -8.47 8.18 -15.27
CA ASP A 120 -9.24 7.04 -15.75
C ASP A 120 -8.87 5.79 -14.93
N PHE A 121 -9.75 5.37 -14.03
CA PHE A 121 -9.56 4.16 -13.22
C PHE A 121 -9.77 2.90 -14.07
N ILE A 122 -8.79 2.57 -14.92
CA ILE A 122 -8.89 1.45 -15.86
C ILE A 122 -8.33 0.18 -15.19
N LEU A 123 -9.19 -0.83 -15.06
CA LEU A 123 -8.80 -2.19 -14.70
C LEU A 123 -8.30 -2.95 -15.94
N VAL A 124 -7.06 -3.39 -15.90
CA VAL A 124 -6.45 -4.24 -16.92
C VAL A 124 -6.11 -5.62 -16.36
N ASP A 125 -5.95 -6.61 -17.22
CA ASP A 125 -5.49 -7.92 -16.80
C ASP A 125 -4.11 -7.83 -16.11
N ALA A 126 -3.97 -8.51 -14.98
CA ALA A 126 -2.72 -8.57 -14.25
C ALA A 126 -1.61 -9.20 -15.10
N ASN A 127 -0.46 -8.53 -15.19
CA ASN A 127 0.71 -9.03 -15.89
C ASN A 127 1.18 -10.35 -15.27
N ARG A 128 1.08 -11.44 -16.02
CA ARG A 128 1.38 -12.79 -15.52
C ARG A 128 2.83 -13.00 -15.08
N THR A 129 3.77 -12.19 -15.55
CA THR A 129 5.15 -12.23 -15.07
C THR A 129 5.27 -11.70 -13.64
N LEU A 130 4.50 -10.66 -13.30
CA LEU A 130 4.52 -10.02 -11.97
C LEU A 130 3.54 -10.69 -10.99
N PHE A 131 2.43 -11.26 -11.49
CA PHE A 131 1.33 -11.79 -10.68
C PHE A 131 1.12 -13.30 -10.87
N GLN A 132 2.19 -14.09 -10.92
CA GLN A 132 2.11 -15.54 -11.19
C GLN A 132 1.24 -16.30 -10.18
N GLN A 133 1.23 -15.87 -8.92
CA GLN A 133 0.46 -16.50 -7.84
C GLN A 133 -1.00 -16.01 -7.76
N ALA A 134 -1.34 -14.98 -8.52
CA ALA A 134 -2.70 -14.44 -8.52
C ALA A 134 -3.68 -15.33 -9.31
N ASP A 135 -4.93 -15.31 -8.89
CA ASP A 135 -6.01 -16.10 -9.47
C ASP A 135 -6.31 -15.69 -10.92
N LYS A 136 -6.92 -16.61 -11.67
CA LYS A 136 -7.41 -16.29 -13.01
C LYS A 136 -8.50 -15.22 -12.94
N GLY A 137 -8.43 -14.23 -13.83
CA GLY A 137 -9.38 -13.11 -13.84
C GLY A 137 -8.95 -11.92 -12.97
N THR A 138 -7.80 -12.02 -12.30
CA THR A 138 -7.23 -10.89 -11.57
C THR A 138 -6.98 -9.73 -12.51
N LYS A 139 -7.56 -8.57 -12.15
CA LYS A 139 -7.37 -7.28 -12.79
C LYS A 139 -6.86 -6.26 -11.78
N VAL A 140 -6.00 -5.37 -12.25
CA VAL A 140 -5.38 -4.33 -11.44
C VAL A 140 -5.45 -2.97 -12.13
N PHE A 141 -5.29 -1.90 -11.37
CA PHE A 141 -5.20 -0.55 -11.92
C PHE A 141 -3.99 -0.42 -12.86
N GLU A 142 -4.28 -0.04 -14.12
CA GLU A 142 -3.27 0.04 -15.18
C GLU A 142 -2.10 0.95 -14.80
N GLY A 143 -2.38 2.12 -14.22
CA GLY A 143 -1.37 3.11 -13.85
C GLY A 143 -0.34 2.55 -12.87
N TYR A 144 -0.79 1.90 -11.80
CA TYR A 144 0.12 1.33 -10.79
C TYR A 144 0.91 0.14 -11.33
N GLN A 145 0.27 -0.72 -12.13
CA GLN A 145 0.98 -1.82 -12.77
C GLN A 145 2.10 -1.32 -13.69
N LYS A 146 1.83 -0.29 -14.49
CA LYS A 146 2.83 0.34 -15.37
C LYS A 146 3.95 1.03 -14.56
N ALA A 147 3.60 1.72 -13.47
CA ALA A 147 4.56 2.38 -12.60
C ALA A 147 5.52 1.37 -11.97
N TYR A 148 4.99 0.30 -11.36
CA TYR A 148 5.83 -0.76 -10.78
C TYR A 148 6.67 -1.49 -11.84
N ALA A 149 6.12 -1.80 -12.99
CA ALA A 149 6.84 -2.51 -14.05
C ALA A 149 8.13 -1.81 -14.49
N LYS A 150 8.20 -0.46 -14.42
CA LYS A 150 9.41 0.32 -14.74
C LYS A 150 10.56 0.06 -13.76
N THR A 151 10.24 -0.26 -12.51
CA THR A 151 11.23 -0.42 -11.43
C THR A 151 11.35 -1.85 -10.91
N ALA A 152 10.54 -2.79 -11.43
CA ALA A 152 10.47 -4.16 -10.92
C ALA A 152 11.83 -4.87 -10.85
N SER A 153 12.62 -4.80 -11.92
CA SER A 153 13.96 -5.40 -11.97
C SER A 153 14.95 -4.75 -11.02
N LEU A 154 14.89 -3.41 -10.85
CA LEU A 154 15.72 -2.69 -9.88
C LEU A 154 15.37 -3.14 -8.46
N VAL A 155 14.07 -3.17 -8.13
CA VAL A 155 13.59 -3.53 -6.80
C VAL A 155 13.96 -4.97 -6.47
N GLU A 156 13.73 -5.92 -7.37
CA GLU A 156 14.13 -7.33 -7.21
C GLU A 156 15.64 -7.43 -6.94
N HIS A 157 16.46 -6.82 -7.81
CA HIS A 157 17.91 -6.85 -7.67
C HIS A 157 18.37 -6.31 -6.30
N LYS A 158 17.86 -5.15 -5.89
CA LYS A 158 18.24 -4.53 -4.62
C LYS A 158 17.79 -5.33 -3.41
N VAL A 159 16.59 -5.90 -3.44
CA VAL A 159 16.10 -6.76 -2.36
C VAL A 159 17.01 -7.98 -2.20
N LEU A 160 17.31 -8.70 -3.28
CA LEU A 160 18.17 -9.89 -3.25
C LEU A 160 19.62 -9.56 -2.87
N GLU A 161 20.16 -8.43 -3.37
CA GLU A 161 21.48 -7.91 -2.97
C GLU A 161 21.55 -7.72 -1.44
N TYR A 162 20.55 -7.07 -0.85
CA TYR A 162 20.56 -6.77 0.58
C TYR A 162 20.22 -7.98 1.45
N GLN A 163 19.36 -8.88 1.00
CA GLN A 163 19.15 -10.15 1.67
C GLN A 163 20.47 -10.92 1.80
N HIS A 164 21.21 -11.02 0.71
CA HIS A 164 22.52 -11.69 0.71
C HIS A 164 23.54 -10.94 1.59
N LYS A 165 23.66 -9.62 1.42
CA LYS A 165 24.63 -8.78 2.13
C LYS A 165 24.48 -8.82 3.65
N PHE A 166 23.25 -8.83 4.14
CA PHE A 166 22.95 -8.79 5.57
C PHE A 166 22.57 -10.16 6.14
N ASN A 167 22.55 -11.21 5.32
CA ASN A 167 22.02 -12.52 5.68
C ASN A 167 20.62 -12.43 6.32
N GLU A 168 19.78 -11.57 5.75
CA GLU A 168 18.44 -11.24 6.25
C GLU A 168 17.37 -11.90 5.37
N SER A 169 16.54 -12.75 5.96
CA SER A 169 15.45 -13.41 5.23
C SER A 169 14.16 -12.60 5.20
N ARG A 170 13.94 -11.73 6.18
CA ARG A 170 12.71 -10.92 6.28
C ARG A 170 12.75 -9.77 5.29
N VAL A 171 11.73 -9.69 4.45
CA VAL A 171 11.49 -8.57 3.54
C VAL A 171 10.10 -8.01 3.81
N THR A 172 10.04 -6.71 4.09
CA THR A 172 8.81 -5.97 4.38
C THR A 172 8.56 -4.95 3.28
N ILE A 173 7.32 -4.86 2.83
CA ILE A 173 6.87 -3.90 1.83
C ILE A 173 5.96 -2.88 2.50
N THR A 174 6.22 -1.61 2.26
CA THR A 174 5.38 -0.51 2.76
C THR A 174 5.34 0.66 1.78
N GLY A 175 4.44 1.58 2.00
CA GLY A 175 4.26 2.80 1.23
C GLY A 175 3.07 3.58 1.75
N ASP A 176 2.93 4.80 1.26
CA ASP A 176 1.88 5.72 1.64
C ASP A 176 1.09 6.17 0.41
N SER A 177 -0.25 6.29 0.55
CA SER A 177 -1.12 6.87 -0.48
C SER A 177 -0.94 6.19 -1.85
N GLU A 178 -0.66 6.94 -2.93
CA GLU A 178 -0.33 6.41 -4.26
C GLU A 178 0.87 5.45 -4.22
N GLY A 179 1.90 5.77 -3.43
CA GLY A 179 3.06 4.89 -3.22
C GLY A 179 2.67 3.54 -2.65
N ALA A 180 1.70 3.49 -1.73
CA ALA A 180 1.13 2.24 -1.25
C ALA A 180 0.43 1.47 -2.36
N GLY A 181 -0.31 2.15 -3.24
CA GLY A 181 -0.92 1.53 -4.43
C GLY A 181 0.10 0.88 -5.36
N ILE A 182 1.21 1.57 -5.63
CA ILE A 182 2.32 1.05 -6.45
C ILE A 182 3.05 -0.09 -5.73
N ALA A 183 3.31 0.05 -4.42
CA ALA A 183 3.94 -0.99 -3.60
C ALA A 183 3.15 -2.30 -3.61
N ILE A 184 1.82 -2.24 -3.57
CA ILE A 184 0.95 -3.42 -3.65
C ILE A 184 1.13 -4.18 -4.98
N MET A 185 1.51 -3.52 -6.07
CA MET A 185 1.81 -4.22 -7.34
C MET A 185 3.06 -5.10 -7.25
N SER A 186 3.94 -4.85 -6.28
CA SER A 186 5.19 -5.59 -6.10
C SER A 186 5.02 -6.93 -5.35
N ILE A 187 3.95 -7.09 -4.57
CA ILE A 187 3.89 -8.14 -3.54
C ILE A 187 3.96 -9.56 -4.07
N PHE A 188 3.21 -9.88 -5.13
CA PHE A 188 3.25 -11.22 -5.73
C PHE A 188 4.60 -11.54 -6.38
N HIS A 189 5.18 -10.54 -7.07
CA HIS A 189 6.49 -10.67 -7.69
C HIS A 189 7.58 -10.93 -6.64
N LEU A 190 7.65 -10.07 -5.62
CA LEU A 190 8.67 -10.16 -4.58
C LEU A 190 8.47 -11.37 -3.67
N ASP A 191 7.22 -11.74 -3.33
CA ASP A 191 6.95 -12.94 -2.53
C ASP A 191 7.51 -14.21 -3.19
N ARG A 192 7.47 -14.27 -4.52
CA ARG A 192 8.00 -15.39 -5.29
C ARG A 192 9.52 -15.44 -5.34
N VAL A 193 10.19 -14.29 -5.45
CA VAL A 193 11.66 -14.22 -5.64
C VAL A 193 12.42 -14.17 -4.32
N VAL A 194 11.79 -13.69 -3.27
CA VAL A 194 12.37 -13.60 -1.92
C VAL A 194 12.39 -14.98 -1.27
N LYS A 195 13.55 -15.36 -0.73
CA LYS A 195 13.69 -16.63 0.00
C LYS A 195 12.79 -16.64 1.24
N GLY A 196 11.81 -17.52 1.26
CA GLY A 196 10.83 -17.62 2.35
C GLY A 196 9.58 -16.75 2.18
N GLY A 197 9.48 -16.02 1.07
CA GLY A 197 8.39 -15.09 0.82
C GLY A 197 8.50 -13.77 1.59
N LEU A 198 7.54 -12.88 1.39
CA LEU A 198 7.49 -11.60 2.12
C LEU A 198 7.16 -11.83 3.60
N HIS A 199 7.87 -11.13 4.47
CA HIS A 199 7.62 -11.17 5.91
C HIS A 199 6.36 -10.38 6.30
N LEU A 200 6.20 -9.19 5.75
CA LEU A 200 5.09 -8.28 6.06
C LEU A 200 4.80 -7.34 4.89
N VAL A 201 3.53 -7.06 4.66
CA VAL A 201 3.03 -6.01 3.77
C VAL A 201 2.17 -5.09 4.62
N PHE A 202 2.60 -3.85 4.80
CA PHE A 202 1.93 -2.91 5.69
C PHE A 202 1.81 -1.53 5.05
N MET A 203 0.61 -1.14 4.65
CA MET A 203 0.36 0.05 3.85
C MET A 203 -0.32 1.16 4.63
N PHE A 204 -0.05 2.41 4.29
CA PHE A 204 -0.67 3.59 4.88
C PHE A 204 -1.54 4.30 3.84
N GLY A 205 -2.83 4.45 4.11
CA GLY A 205 -3.77 5.13 3.23
C GLY A 205 -3.81 4.60 1.78
N PRO A 206 -3.76 3.30 1.50
CA PRO A 206 -3.72 2.82 0.12
C PRO A 206 -5.06 3.02 -0.57
N PRO A 207 -5.08 3.41 -1.86
CA PRO A 207 -6.28 3.29 -2.67
C PRO A 207 -6.63 1.82 -2.97
N ARG A 208 -7.83 1.54 -3.48
CA ARG A 208 -8.15 0.25 -4.07
C ARG A 208 -7.34 0.06 -5.35
N VAL A 209 -6.73 -1.11 -5.51
CA VAL A 209 -5.77 -1.32 -6.61
C VAL A 209 -6.17 -2.41 -7.59
N GLY A 210 -7.20 -3.20 -7.29
CA GLY A 210 -7.63 -4.30 -8.14
C GLY A 210 -9.06 -4.75 -7.88
N ASN A 211 -9.48 -5.74 -8.63
CA ASN A 211 -10.81 -6.32 -8.56
C ASN A 211 -10.96 -7.36 -7.43
N VAL A 212 -12.13 -7.98 -7.32
CA VAL A 212 -12.40 -8.99 -6.28
C VAL A 212 -11.47 -10.20 -6.39
N GLU A 213 -11.09 -10.61 -7.59
CA GLU A 213 -10.14 -11.71 -7.80
C GLU A 213 -8.74 -11.33 -7.32
N PHE A 214 -8.35 -10.07 -7.47
CA PHE A 214 -7.12 -9.53 -6.87
C PHE A 214 -7.20 -9.61 -5.34
N ALA A 215 -8.27 -9.09 -4.73
CA ALA A 215 -8.45 -9.10 -3.29
C ALA A 215 -8.43 -10.53 -2.71
N ASN A 216 -9.13 -11.48 -3.35
CA ASN A 216 -9.12 -12.90 -2.99
C ASN A 216 -7.72 -13.51 -3.08
N SER A 217 -6.95 -13.14 -4.11
CA SER A 217 -5.57 -13.61 -4.29
C SER A 217 -4.67 -13.12 -3.18
N VAL A 218 -4.80 -11.86 -2.78
CA VAL A 218 -4.05 -11.27 -1.65
C VAL A 218 -4.41 -11.99 -0.35
N ASP A 219 -5.68 -12.17 -0.06
CA ASP A 219 -6.14 -12.87 1.15
C ASP A 219 -5.62 -14.31 1.22
N ARG A 220 -5.61 -15.02 0.09
CA ARG A 220 -5.12 -16.39 0.01
C ARG A 220 -3.60 -16.50 0.20
N VAL A 221 -2.82 -15.60 -0.42
CA VAL A 221 -1.36 -15.69 -0.41
C VAL A 221 -0.76 -15.02 0.82
N PHE A 222 -1.27 -13.87 1.22
CA PHE A 222 -0.66 -13.06 2.27
C PHE A 222 -1.36 -13.19 3.63
N LYS A 223 -2.63 -13.59 3.68
CA LYS A 223 -3.38 -13.88 4.91
C LYS A 223 -3.01 -12.89 6.05
N ASP A 224 -2.33 -13.37 7.09
CA ASP A 224 -1.98 -12.60 8.29
C ASP A 224 -0.69 -11.75 8.12
N ARG A 225 -0.26 -11.51 6.87
CA ARG A 225 0.93 -10.73 6.51
C ARG A 225 0.60 -9.46 5.73
N TYR A 226 -0.67 -9.22 5.40
CA TYR A 226 -1.12 -8.02 4.69
C TYR A 226 -2.02 -7.19 5.57
N TYR A 227 -1.66 -5.92 5.77
CA TYR A 227 -2.44 -4.94 6.51
C TYR A 227 -2.38 -3.58 5.83
N TYR A 228 -3.43 -2.78 6.04
CA TYR A 228 -3.42 -1.38 5.63
C TYR A 228 -4.14 -0.50 6.66
N VAL A 229 -3.67 0.72 6.81
CA VAL A 229 -4.22 1.72 7.73
C VAL A 229 -5.12 2.68 6.97
N ALA A 230 -6.34 2.87 7.47
CA ALA A 230 -7.21 3.99 7.15
C ALA A 230 -7.23 4.94 8.36
N ASN A 231 -7.10 6.25 8.14
CA ASN A 231 -7.06 7.23 9.22
C ASN A 231 -8.29 8.15 9.17
N GLY A 232 -9.26 7.92 10.06
CA GLY A 232 -10.52 8.66 10.07
C GLY A 232 -11.25 8.55 8.72
N ASP A 233 -11.60 9.70 8.16
CA ASP A 233 -12.33 9.83 6.90
C ASP A 233 -11.40 10.00 5.69
N ASP A 234 -10.24 9.34 5.68
CA ASP A 234 -9.28 9.40 4.56
C ASP A 234 -9.95 8.97 3.25
N ILE A 235 -10.11 9.92 2.34
CA ILE A 235 -10.77 9.69 1.04
C ILE A 235 -9.98 8.74 0.14
N VAL A 236 -8.66 8.63 0.31
CA VAL A 236 -7.79 7.83 -0.57
C VAL A 236 -8.15 6.35 -0.49
N VAL A 237 -8.46 5.83 0.70
CA VAL A 237 -8.87 4.43 0.87
C VAL A 237 -10.23 4.10 0.24
N HIS A 238 -11.01 5.13 -0.13
CA HIS A 238 -12.31 4.95 -0.77
C HIS A 238 -12.26 5.01 -2.30
N VAL A 239 -11.12 5.39 -2.89
CA VAL A 239 -10.97 5.48 -4.35
C VAL A 239 -10.06 4.37 -4.88
N PRO A 240 -10.30 3.88 -6.11
CA PRO A 240 -11.50 4.05 -6.90
C PRO A 240 -12.75 3.48 -6.22
N PRO A 241 -13.95 4.01 -6.52
CA PRO A 241 -15.21 3.48 -5.99
C PRO A 241 -15.42 2.01 -6.36
N ARG A 242 -16.10 1.26 -5.48
CA ARG A 242 -16.40 -0.18 -5.67
C ARG A 242 -17.27 -0.43 -6.92
N GLU A 243 -18.09 0.53 -7.30
CA GLU A 243 -18.94 0.48 -8.49
C GLU A 243 -18.12 0.36 -9.78
N PHE A 244 -16.83 0.71 -9.76
CA PHE A 244 -15.91 0.51 -10.88
C PHE A 244 -15.26 -0.88 -10.88
N GLY A 245 -15.71 -1.78 -9.99
CA GLY A 245 -15.22 -3.16 -9.90
C GLY A 245 -13.99 -3.33 -9.01
N TYR A 246 -13.61 -2.31 -8.25
CA TYR A 246 -12.50 -2.38 -7.31
C TYR A 246 -12.91 -2.95 -5.95
N GLN A 247 -11.96 -3.58 -5.27
CA GLN A 247 -12.15 -4.22 -3.97
C GLN A 247 -10.85 -4.16 -3.15
N HIS A 248 -10.95 -3.76 -1.88
CA HIS A 248 -9.83 -3.94 -0.94
C HIS A 248 -9.71 -5.39 -0.50
N PRO A 249 -8.48 -5.93 -0.36
CA PRO A 249 -8.24 -7.15 0.41
C PRO A 249 -8.61 -6.98 1.88
N SER A 250 -8.63 -8.09 2.61
CA SER A 250 -8.70 -8.08 4.07
C SER A 250 -7.47 -7.38 4.67
N GLY A 251 -7.58 -6.92 5.93
CA GLY A 251 -6.41 -6.37 6.63
C GLY A 251 -6.54 -4.91 7.05
N GLN A 252 -7.76 -4.35 7.03
CA GLN A 252 -7.99 -2.97 7.43
C GLN A 252 -7.70 -2.73 8.91
N VAL A 253 -6.91 -1.70 9.19
CA VAL A 253 -6.73 -1.09 10.50
C VAL A 253 -7.29 0.33 10.44
N TRP A 254 -8.35 0.61 11.16
CA TRP A 254 -8.97 1.93 11.16
C TRP A 254 -8.61 2.69 12.42
N VAL A 255 -8.07 3.90 12.24
CA VAL A 255 -7.76 4.87 13.31
C VAL A 255 -8.93 5.82 13.43
N GLU A 256 -9.68 5.74 14.55
CA GLU A 256 -10.86 6.57 14.82
C GLU A 256 -10.89 7.00 16.29
N PRO A 257 -11.01 8.30 16.61
CA PRO A 257 -11.07 9.44 15.69
C PRO A 257 -9.74 9.68 14.94
N PRO A 258 -9.77 10.44 13.82
CA PRO A 258 -8.56 10.66 13.01
C PRO A 258 -7.40 11.23 13.84
N ASN A 259 -6.18 10.81 13.50
CA ASN A 259 -4.94 11.21 14.18
C ASN A 259 -4.88 10.85 15.68
N SER A 260 -5.70 9.91 16.12
CA SER A 260 -5.71 9.44 17.50
C SER A 260 -4.79 8.23 17.73
N THR A 261 -4.72 7.77 18.97
CA THR A 261 -4.09 6.49 19.32
C THR A 261 -5.11 5.35 19.42
N HIS A 262 -6.36 5.61 19.09
CA HIS A 262 -7.41 4.60 19.05
C HIS A 262 -7.49 3.99 17.66
N TYR A 263 -7.30 2.70 17.57
CA TYR A 263 -7.38 1.94 16.33
C TYR A 263 -7.87 0.53 16.62
N LYS A 264 -8.49 -0.07 15.60
CA LYS A 264 -8.94 -1.46 15.64
C LYS A 264 -8.64 -2.14 14.30
N TYR A 265 -8.48 -3.43 14.34
CA TYR A 265 -8.41 -4.28 13.17
C TYR A 265 -9.83 -4.72 12.75
N TYR A 266 -10.10 -4.67 11.46
CA TYR A 266 -11.39 -5.03 10.88
C TYR A 266 -11.21 -6.20 9.91
N PRO A 267 -11.52 -7.44 10.33
CA PRO A 267 -11.29 -8.65 9.54
C PRO A 267 -12.18 -8.70 8.30
N GLY A 268 -11.64 -9.28 7.23
CA GLY A 268 -12.33 -9.48 5.96
C GLY A 268 -12.33 -8.28 5.05
N GLN A 269 -12.74 -8.52 3.80
CA GLN A 269 -12.74 -7.49 2.76
C GLN A 269 -13.86 -6.48 3.00
N GLU A 270 -13.59 -5.19 2.75
CA GLU A 270 -14.57 -4.10 2.83
C GLU A 270 -15.50 -4.26 4.05
N ASN A 271 -14.91 -4.34 5.25
CA ASN A 271 -15.67 -4.60 6.46
C ASN A 271 -16.63 -3.45 6.77
N VAL A 272 -17.93 -3.74 6.91
CA VAL A 272 -18.98 -2.73 7.09
C VAL A 272 -18.89 -1.95 8.40
N HIS A 273 -18.09 -2.41 9.35
CA HIS A 273 -17.83 -1.73 10.62
C HIS A 273 -16.56 -0.86 10.59
N GLY A 274 -15.76 -0.94 9.51
CA GLY A 274 -14.53 -0.18 9.34
C GLY A 274 -14.75 1.15 8.64
N ALA A 275 -13.65 1.73 8.15
CA ALA A 275 -13.68 2.89 7.29
C ALA A 275 -14.30 2.48 5.94
N ASN A 276 -15.53 2.94 5.66
CA ASN A 276 -16.27 2.68 4.42
C ASN A 276 -16.95 3.96 3.95
#